data_d5eff0c3857dd9ab6b874ce15803d36e
#
_entry.id   d5eff0c3857dd9ab6b874ce15803d36e
#
_cell.length_a   1.000
_cell.length_b   1.000
_cell.length_c   1.000
_cell.angle_alpha   90.00
_cell.angle_beta   90.00
_cell.angle_gamma   90.00
#
_symmetry.space_group_name_H-M   'P 1'
#
loop_
_entity.id
_entity.type
_entity.pdbx_description
1 polymer ?
#
loop_
_entity_poly.entity_id
_entity_poly.type
_entity_poly.pdbx_seq_one_letter_code
_entity_poly.pdbx_strand_id
1 'polypeptide(L)'
;MGAIIYRDYDKEALDAQYNCRGMVPDFEDHMTRWKRLSDEAYGAFEVRRDLAYGSSAGEKLDLFLPAGRGPHPLMIFIHGGYWRAMDKNVHAFPALGFVPAGIALATINYTLAPAADMDRIVREVRRAVAWCWTEAATLGIDPERIHVSGHSAGGHLTAMTMATDWPAFDPAVPAGIVRSGCPISGLYDLEPIRLTYLNPDVRLTEDQVARNSPVDLSPQGPQAMVIAAGGIESDEFHRQQAVLISRWRDVVPDIEEVEMPGRHHFDVVTALAEPDNLLCVAAKARILG
;
A
#
# COMPACT_ATOMS: atom_id res chain seq x y z
N MET A 1 0.50 35.54 6.87
CA MET A 1 1.12 34.23 7.17
C MET A 1 0.52 33.75 8.48
N GLY A 2 -0.02 32.55 8.50
CA GLY A 2 -0.52 31.89 9.71
C GLY A 2 0.63 31.54 10.67
N ALA A 3 0.27 31.08 11.88
CA ALA A 3 1.27 30.50 12.79
C ALA A 3 1.82 29.20 12.19
N ILE A 4 3.15 29.01 12.25
CA ILE A 4 3.78 27.76 11.82
C ILE A 4 3.33 26.64 12.76
N ILE A 5 2.83 25.54 12.19
CA ILE A 5 2.31 24.38 12.93
C ILE A 5 3.12 23.10 12.71
N TYR A 6 3.85 23.01 11.59
CA TYR A 6 4.70 21.88 11.28
C TYR A 6 5.85 22.32 10.38
N ARG A 7 7.11 22.09 10.80
CA ARG A 7 8.32 22.53 10.07
C ARG A 7 8.19 24.02 9.68
N ASP A 8 8.21 24.32 8.39
CA ASP A 8 8.08 25.68 7.86
C ASP A 8 6.68 25.99 7.33
N TYR A 9 5.68 25.12 7.60
CA TYR A 9 4.32 25.24 7.11
C TYR A 9 3.37 25.83 8.16
N ASP A 10 2.58 26.81 7.77
CA ASP A 10 1.33 27.14 8.45
C ASP A 10 0.22 26.16 8.02
N LYS A 11 -0.98 26.30 8.58
CA LYS A 11 -2.09 25.37 8.32
C LYS A 11 -2.47 25.26 6.84
N GLU A 12 -2.54 26.40 6.15
CA GLU A 12 -2.92 26.45 4.74
C GLU A 12 -1.85 25.81 3.85
N ALA A 13 -0.60 26.14 4.09
CA ALA A 13 0.52 25.58 3.34
C ALA A 13 0.65 24.06 3.57
N LEU A 14 0.45 23.58 4.82
CA LEU A 14 0.48 22.14 5.11
C LEU A 14 -0.70 21.41 4.46
N ASP A 15 -1.89 21.97 4.50
CA ASP A 15 -3.06 21.40 3.83
C ASP A 15 -2.85 21.26 2.32
N ALA A 16 -2.22 22.26 1.69
CA ALA A 16 -1.89 22.23 0.27
C ALA A 16 -0.95 21.08 -0.08
N GLN A 17 0.04 20.75 0.77
CA GLN A 17 0.97 19.63 0.55
C GLN A 17 0.27 18.27 0.46
N TYR A 18 -0.86 18.11 1.13
CA TYR A 18 -1.63 16.85 1.15
C TYR A 18 -2.94 16.90 0.36
N ASN A 19 -3.23 18.00 -0.35
CA ASN A 19 -4.39 18.11 -1.22
C ASN A 19 -4.11 17.55 -2.63
N CYS A 20 -3.87 16.23 -2.71
CA CYS A 20 -3.53 15.56 -3.98
C CYS A 20 -4.54 15.84 -5.10
N ARG A 21 -5.85 15.92 -4.80
CA ARG A 21 -6.89 16.23 -5.80
C ARG A 21 -6.74 17.64 -6.36
N GLY A 22 -6.44 18.61 -5.48
CA GLY A 22 -6.26 20.00 -5.89
C GLY A 22 -5.01 20.22 -6.74
N MET A 23 -4.02 19.34 -6.65
CA MET A 23 -2.78 19.40 -7.44
C MET A 23 -2.90 18.75 -8.83
N VAL A 24 -3.95 17.96 -9.09
CA VAL A 24 -4.15 17.23 -10.35
C VAL A 24 -5.48 17.64 -10.97
N PRO A 25 -5.48 18.60 -11.92
CA PRO A 25 -6.71 19.17 -12.49
C PRO A 25 -7.63 18.15 -13.17
N ASP A 26 -7.06 17.10 -13.77
CA ASP A 26 -7.74 16.00 -14.47
C ASP A 26 -7.96 14.75 -13.58
N PHE A 27 -8.08 14.96 -12.27
CA PHE A 27 -8.28 13.89 -11.28
C PHE A 27 -9.38 12.88 -11.67
N GLU A 28 -10.52 13.35 -12.19
CA GLU A 28 -11.66 12.49 -12.55
C GLU A 28 -11.34 11.57 -13.75
N ASP A 29 -10.47 12.01 -14.66
CA ASP A 29 -9.99 11.17 -15.77
C ASP A 29 -9.12 10.02 -15.27
N HIS A 30 -8.29 10.27 -14.24
CA HIS A 30 -7.51 9.22 -13.58
C HIS A 30 -8.40 8.21 -12.85
N MET A 31 -9.47 8.64 -12.17
CA MET A 31 -10.43 7.74 -11.53
C MET A 31 -11.15 6.89 -12.58
N THR A 32 -11.55 7.48 -13.69
CA THR A 32 -12.14 6.77 -14.83
C THR A 32 -11.17 5.74 -15.42
N ARG A 33 -9.89 6.13 -15.59
CA ARG A 33 -8.83 5.22 -16.05
C ARG A 33 -8.63 4.04 -15.09
N TRP A 34 -8.55 4.28 -13.77
CA TRP A 34 -8.40 3.22 -12.78
C TRP A 34 -9.55 2.22 -12.84
N LYS A 35 -10.78 2.75 -12.91
CA LYS A 35 -11.96 1.89 -13.05
C LYS A 35 -11.89 1.04 -14.32
N ARG A 36 -11.61 1.66 -15.48
CA ARG A 36 -11.50 0.94 -16.76
C ARG A 36 -10.44 -0.17 -16.72
N LEU A 37 -9.24 0.13 -16.22
CA LEU A 37 -8.16 -0.86 -16.11
C LEU A 37 -8.51 -1.96 -15.11
N SER A 38 -9.21 -1.64 -14.02
CA SER A 38 -9.67 -2.64 -13.07
C SER A 38 -10.76 -3.54 -13.67
N ASP A 39 -11.73 -2.96 -14.39
CA ASP A 39 -12.74 -3.74 -15.12
C ASP A 39 -12.09 -4.68 -16.16
N GLU A 40 -11.03 -4.21 -16.84
CA GLU A 40 -10.23 -5.03 -17.76
C GLU A 40 -9.57 -6.21 -17.02
N ALA A 41 -8.96 -5.98 -15.86
CA ALA A 41 -8.37 -7.05 -15.05
C ALA A 41 -9.43 -8.08 -14.58
N TYR A 42 -10.60 -7.63 -14.14
CA TYR A 42 -11.71 -8.51 -13.77
C TYR A 42 -12.23 -9.35 -14.95
N GLY A 43 -12.15 -8.83 -16.17
CA GLY A 43 -12.56 -9.55 -17.37
C GLY A 43 -11.50 -10.49 -17.96
N ALA A 44 -10.21 -10.24 -17.64
CA ALA A 44 -9.09 -10.95 -18.25
C ALA A 44 -8.64 -12.18 -17.47
N PHE A 45 -8.87 -12.25 -16.16
CA PHE A 45 -8.29 -13.28 -15.30
C PHE A 45 -9.34 -14.06 -14.51
N GLU A 46 -8.96 -15.26 -14.03
CA GLU A 46 -9.72 -15.97 -13.00
C GLU A 46 -9.67 -15.19 -11.69
N VAL A 47 -10.84 -14.91 -11.12
CA VAL A 47 -10.96 -14.12 -9.90
C VAL A 47 -11.86 -14.80 -8.88
N ARG A 48 -11.35 -15.01 -7.68
CA ARG A 48 -12.16 -15.38 -6.50
C ARG A 48 -12.50 -14.11 -5.76
N ARG A 49 -13.78 -13.71 -5.81
CA ARG A 49 -14.25 -12.42 -5.29
C ARG A 49 -14.76 -12.51 -3.87
N ASP A 50 -14.61 -11.39 -3.15
CA ASP A 50 -15.19 -11.15 -1.82
C ASP A 50 -14.86 -12.23 -0.77
N LEU A 51 -13.64 -12.79 -0.84
CA LEU A 51 -13.14 -13.71 0.17
C LEU A 51 -13.02 -12.98 1.50
N ALA A 52 -13.77 -13.44 2.51
CA ALA A 52 -13.75 -12.84 3.84
C ALA A 52 -12.51 -13.30 4.61
N TYR A 53 -11.66 -12.37 5.02
CA TYR A 53 -10.50 -12.63 5.87
C TYR A 53 -10.72 -12.22 7.35
N GLY A 54 -11.90 -11.68 7.65
CA GLY A 54 -12.31 -11.29 8.98
C GLY A 54 -13.83 -11.16 9.07
N SER A 55 -14.30 -10.62 10.20
CA SER A 55 -15.74 -10.60 10.53
C SER A 55 -16.46 -9.31 10.12
N SER A 56 -15.73 -8.23 9.82
CA SER A 56 -16.36 -6.98 9.39
C SER A 56 -16.68 -6.97 7.90
N ALA A 57 -17.64 -6.14 7.50
CA ALA A 57 -18.02 -6.01 6.09
C ALA A 57 -16.86 -5.51 5.20
N GLY A 58 -15.93 -4.76 5.77
CA GLY A 58 -14.72 -4.27 5.09
C GLY A 58 -13.62 -5.31 4.96
N GLU A 59 -13.64 -6.40 5.74
CA GLU A 59 -12.59 -7.42 5.74
C GLU A 59 -12.77 -8.44 4.61
N LYS A 60 -12.63 -7.97 3.37
CA LYS A 60 -12.76 -8.77 2.15
C LYS A 60 -11.63 -8.51 1.18
N LEU A 61 -11.30 -9.51 0.40
CA LEU A 61 -10.33 -9.41 -0.69
C LEU A 61 -10.83 -10.09 -1.97
N ASP A 62 -10.26 -9.70 -3.11
CA ASP A 62 -10.40 -10.41 -4.38
C ASP A 62 -9.04 -10.97 -4.77
N LEU A 63 -9.00 -12.26 -5.14
CA LEU A 63 -7.79 -12.96 -5.51
C LEU A 63 -7.82 -13.27 -7.01
N PHE A 64 -6.87 -12.69 -7.75
CA PHE A 64 -6.62 -12.93 -9.17
C PHE A 64 -5.55 -14.02 -9.30
N LEU A 65 -5.84 -15.05 -10.09
CA LEU A 65 -4.98 -16.22 -10.22
C LEU A 65 -4.35 -16.28 -11.62
N PRO A 66 -3.04 -16.58 -11.70
CA PRO A 66 -2.39 -16.91 -12.96
C PRO A 66 -2.95 -18.21 -13.54
N ALA A 67 -2.81 -18.37 -14.85
CA ALA A 67 -3.10 -19.65 -15.51
C ALA A 67 -2.12 -20.74 -15.07
N GLY A 68 -2.61 -21.98 -14.98
CA GLY A 68 -1.79 -23.14 -14.62
C GLY A 68 -1.93 -23.55 -13.14
N ARG A 69 -1.10 -24.53 -12.76
CA ARG A 69 -1.10 -25.05 -11.39
C ARG A 69 -0.17 -24.26 -10.50
N GLY A 70 -0.67 -23.82 -9.33
CA GLY A 70 0.15 -23.26 -8.28
C GLY A 70 1.08 -24.27 -7.57
N PRO A 71 1.72 -23.89 -6.46
CA PRO A 71 1.48 -22.64 -5.76
C PRO A 71 2.14 -21.43 -6.45
N HIS A 72 1.41 -20.32 -6.50
CA HIS A 72 1.89 -19.07 -7.09
C HIS A 72 2.42 -18.10 -6.02
N PRO A 73 3.48 -17.31 -6.29
CA PRO A 73 3.81 -16.18 -5.43
C PRO A 73 2.65 -15.21 -5.39
N LEU A 74 2.48 -14.50 -4.26
CA LEU A 74 1.38 -13.57 -4.03
C LEU A 74 1.88 -12.15 -3.84
N MET A 75 1.31 -11.21 -4.60
CA MET A 75 1.34 -9.78 -4.29
C MET A 75 0.00 -9.38 -3.68
N ILE A 76 0.03 -8.82 -2.46
CA ILE A 76 -1.15 -8.23 -1.81
C ILE A 76 -1.10 -6.73 -2.08
N PHE A 77 -2.12 -6.19 -2.75
CA PHE A 77 -2.23 -4.76 -3.04
C PHE A 77 -3.25 -4.09 -2.12
N ILE A 78 -2.84 -3.00 -1.47
CA ILE A 78 -3.59 -2.23 -0.49
C ILE A 78 -3.94 -0.87 -1.10
N HIS A 79 -5.24 -0.56 -1.19
CA HIS A 79 -5.70 0.68 -1.80
C HIS A 79 -5.42 1.91 -0.93
N GLY A 80 -5.36 3.08 -1.59
CA GLY A 80 -5.23 4.39 -0.98
C GLY A 80 -6.55 5.00 -0.54
N GLY A 81 -6.63 6.33 -0.56
CA GLY A 81 -7.83 7.10 -0.22
C GLY A 81 -7.84 7.67 1.20
N TYR A 82 -6.67 8.00 1.74
CA TYR A 82 -6.51 8.56 3.10
C TYR A 82 -7.27 7.77 4.18
N TRP A 83 -7.27 6.43 4.05
CA TRP A 83 -7.96 5.49 4.97
C TRP A 83 -9.47 5.72 5.12
N ARG A 84 -10.09 6.68 4.41
CA ARG A 84 -11.49 7.11 4.52
C ARG A 84 -12.31 6.99 3.24
N ALA A 85 -11.68 6.57 2.16
CA ALA A 85 -12.30 6.47 0.84
C ALA A 85 -11.67 5.35 0.03
N MET A 86 -12.26 5.07 -1.14
CA MET A 86 -11.83 4.08 -2.11
C MET A 86 -12.24 2.64 -1.75
N ASP A 87 -11.95 1.73 -2.68
CA ASP A 87 -12.36 0.32 -2.60
C ASP A 87 -11.44 -0.54 -3.47
N LYS A 88 -11.30 -1.82 -3.12
CA LYS A 88 -10.51 -2.81 -3.86
C LYS A 88 -10.92 -2.94 -5.33
N ASN A 89 -12.21 -2.74 -5.65
CA ASN A 89 -12.73 -2.94 -7.00
C ASN A 89 -12.16 -1.94 -8.03
N VAL A 90 -11.76 -0.75 -7.60
CA VAL A 90 -11.14 0.25 -8.49
C VAL A 90 -9.62 0.19 -8.45
N HIS A 91 -9.05 -0.76 -7.72
CA HIS A 91 -7.60 -0.98 -7.56
C HIS A 91 -7.17 -2.39 -7.99
N ALA A 92 -7.94 -3.05 -8.86
CA ALA A 92 -7.59 -4.36 -9.42
C ALA A 92 -6.58 -4.27 -10.58
N PHE A 93 -6.36 -3.10 -11.14
CA PHE A 93 -5.50 -2.88 -12.31
C PHE A 93 -4.07 -3.39 -12.17
N PRO A 94 -3.42 -3.49 -10.98
CA PRO A 94 -2.10 -4.11 -10.88
C PRO A 94 -2.08 -5.56 -11.35
N ALA A 95 -3.24 -6.27 -11.36
CA ALA A 95 -3.31 -7.63 -11.89
C ALA A 95 -2.84 -7.72 -13.36
N LEU A 96 -3.04 -6.65 -14.16
CA LEU A 96 -2.57 -6.60 -15.54
C LEU A 96 -1.05 -6.72 -15.68
N GLY A 97 -0.29 -6.25 -14.69
CA GLY A 97 1.16 -6.35 -14.66
C GLY A 97 1.71 -7.63 -14.03
N PHE A 98 1.02 -8.19 -13.04
CA PHE A 98 1.52 -9.30 -12.22
C PHE A 98 0.99 -10.66 -12.66
N VAL A 99 -0.30 -10.81 -12.95
CA VAL A 99 -0.91 -12.11 -13.24
C VAL A 99 -0.33 -12.78 -14.49
N PRO A 100 -0.07 -12.05 -15.61
CA PRO A 100 0.61 -12.65 -16.78
C PRO A 100 2.04 -13.13 -16.51
N ALA A 101 2.68 -12.59 -15.47
CA ALA A 101 4.02 -13.00 -15.03
C ALA A 101 4.02 -14.22 -14.08
N GLY A 102 2.85 -14.84 -13.84
CA GLY A 102 2.73 -15.99 -12.94
C GLY A 102 2.59 -15.63 -11.46
N ILE A 103 2.33 -14.37 -11.13
CA ILE A 103 2.18 -13.86 -9.77
C ILE A 103 0.69 -13.65 -9.49
N ALA A 104 0.16 -14.32 -8.46
CA ALA A 104 -1.20 -14.06 -7.99
C ALA A 104 -1.28 -12.65 -7.38
N LEU A 105 -2.42 -11.97 -7.55
CA LEU A 105 -2.67 -10.68 -6.93
C LEU A 105 -3.90 -10.74 -6.03
N ALA A 106 -3.78 -10.29 -4.79
CA ALA A 106 -4.91 -10.04 -3.90
C ALA A 106 -5.12 -8.53 -3.74
N THR A 107 -6.29 -8.02 -4.09
CA THR A 107 -6.69 -6.66 -3.73
C THR A 107 -7.55 -6.70 -2.47
N ILE A 108 -7.19 -5.95 -1.44
CA ILE A 108 -7.86 -6.01 -0.14
C ILE A 108 -8.63 -4.72 0.16
N ASN A 109 -9.80 -4.87 0.80
CA ASN A 109 -10.48 -3.80 1.50
C ASN A 109 -10.12 -3.85 2.98
N TYR A 110 -10.43 -2.80 3.69
CA TYR A 110 -10.40 -2.66 5.14
C TYR A 110 -11.50 -1.69 5.58
N THR A 111 -11.88 -1.70 6.85
CA THR A 111 -12.90 -0.78 7.37
C THR A 111 -12.34 0.65 7.35
N LEU A 112 -13.05 1.56 6.67
CA LEU A 112 -12.62 2.94 6.50
C LEU A 112 -12.88 3.79 7.76
N ALA A 113 -12.08 4.84 7.95
CA ALA A 113 -12.39 5.91 8.86
C ALA A 113 -13.65 6.67 8.39
N PRO A 114 -14.47 7.22 9.30
CA PRO A 114 -14.31 7.21 10.76
C PRO A 114 -14.91 5.97 11.46
N ALA A 115 -15.39 4.95 10.72
CA ALA A 115 -15.96 3.74 11.31
C ALA A 115 -14.88 2.83 11.96
N ALA A 116 -13.63 2.96 11.53
CA ALA A 116 -12.46 2.39 12.17
C ALA A 116 -11.44 3.48 12.46
N ASP A 117 -10.72 3.36 13.57
CA ASP A 117 -9.53 4.15 13.87
C ASP A 117 -8.28 3.54 13.21
N MET A 118 -7.15 4.25 13.26
CA MET A 118 -5.91 3.81 12.62
C MET A 118 -5.41 2.47 13.15
N ASP A 119 -5.49 2.23 14.45
CA ASP A 119 -5.06 0.98 15.08
C ASP A 119 -5.87 -0.22 14.56
N ARG A 120 -7.18 -0.02 14.36
CA ARG A 120 -8.06 -1.04 13.79
C ARG A 120 -7.78 -1.27 12.31
N ILE A 121 -7.60 -0.22 11.52
CA ILE A 121 -7.26 -0.31 10.09
C ILE A 121 -5.97 -1.11 9.90
N VAL A 122 -4.91 -0.77 10.62
CA VAL A 122 -3.62 -1.47 10.55
C VAL A 122 -3.78 -2.95 10.97
N ARG A 123 -4.58 -3.22 12.01
CA ARG A 123 -4.85 -4.60 12.47
C ARG A 123 -5.62 -5.41 11.43
N GLU A 124 -6.61 -4.83 10.76
CA GLU A 124 -7.38 -5.50 9.70
C GLU A 124 -6.49 -5.86 8.51
N VAL A 125 -5.58 -4.95 8.09
CA VAL A 125 -4.63 -5.22 7.01
C VAL A 125 -3.62 -6.32 7.40
N ARG A 126 -3.08 -6.29 8.62
CA ARG A 126 -2.24 -7.39 9.14
C ARG A 126 -2.99 -8.72 9.11
N ARG A 127 -4.27 -8.72 9.51
CA ARG A 127 -5.11 -9.93 9.46
C ARG A 127 -5.27 -10.46 8.03
N ALA A 128 -5.44 -9.58 7.03
CA ALA A 128 -5.53 -10.00 5.64
C ALA A 128 -4.25 -10.73 5.18
N VAL A 129 -3.09 -10.21 5.54
CA VAL A 129 -1.80 -10.83 5.20
C VAL A 129 -1.62 -12.17 5.92
N ALA A 130 -1.90 -12.22 7.23
CA ALA A 130 -1.85 -13.46 8.02
C ALA A 130 -2.83 -14.52 7.48
N TRP A 131 -4.04 -14.10 7.10
CA TRP A 131 -5.06 -14.97 6.51
C TRP A 131 -4.61 -15.54 5.16
N CYS A 132 -4.01 -14.74 4.28
CA CYS A 132 -3.45 -15.23 3.02
C CYS A 132 -2.35 -16.28 3.27
N TRP A 133 -1.50 -16.09 4.29
CA TRP A 133 -0.49 -17.07 4.67
C TRP A 133 -1.13 -18.36 5.20
N THR A 134 -2.10 -18.27 6.10
CA THR A 134 -2.80 -19.42 6.71
C THR A 134 -3.55 -20.26 5.67
N GLU A 135 -4.25 -19.58 4.75
CA GLU A 135 -5.08 -20.21 3.71
C GLU A 135 -4.31 -20.51 2.42
N ALA A 136 -2.98 -20.34 2.41
CA ALA A 136 -2.16 -20.40 1.20
C ALA A 136 -2.43 -21.65 0.34
N ALA A 137 -2.51 -22.83 0.95
CA ALA A 137 -2.77 -24.09 0.25
C ALA A 137 -4.16 -24.10 -0.44
N THR A 138 -5.19 -23.61 0.25
CA THR A 138 -6.57 -23.50 -0.25
C THR A 138 -6.66 -22.47 -1.39
N LEU A 139 -5.87 -21.41 -1.28
CA LEU A 139 -5.83 -20.33 -2.26
C LEU A 139 -4.98 -20.66 -3.50
N GLY A 140 -4.11 -21.66 -3.42
CA GLY A 140 -3.18 -22.02 -4.50
C GLY A 140 -1.98 -21.07 -4.58
N ILE A 141 -1.60 -20.45 -3.45
CA ILE A 141 -0.47 -19.53 -3.33
C ILE A 141 0.67 -20.15 -2.51
N ASP A 142 1.87 -19.63 -2.72
CA ASP A 142 3.08 -20.04 -2.01
C ASP A 142 3.23 -19.21 -0.72
N PRO A 143 3.10 -19.81 0.48
CA PRO A 143 3.22 -19.09 1.75
C PRO A 143 4.62 -18.52 1.99
N GLU A 144 5.65 -19.06 1.31
CA GLU A 144 7.01 -18.57 1.41
C GLU A 144 7.31 -17.38 0.47
N ARG A 145 6.34 -16.99 -0.35
CA ARG A 145 6.49 -15.94 -1.38
C ARG A 145 5.33 -14.95 -1.35
N ILE A 146 5.09 -14.35 -0.18
CA ILE A 146 4.08 -13.30 0.02
C ILE A 146 4.77 -11.94 0.02
N HIS A 147 4.28 -11.05 -0.81
CA HIS A 147 4.76 -9.70 -1.02
C HIS A 147 3.60 -8.71 -0.85
N VAL A 148 3.92 -7.49 -0.44
CA VAL A 148 2.90 -6.45 -0.20
C VAL A 148 3.20 -5.20 -1.02
N SER A 149 2.16 -4.56 -1.53
CA SER A 149 2.27 -3.26 -2.20
C SER A 149 1.05 -2.42 -1.87
N GLY A 150 1.16 -1.13 -2.03
CA GLY A 150 0.03 -0.25 -1.85
C GLY A 150 0.38 1.18 -2.20
N HIS A 151 -0.67 1.95 -2.43
CA HIS A 151 -0.53 3.33 -2.88
C HIS A 151 -1.08 4.31 -1.85
N SER A 152 -0.38 5.42 -1.62
CA SER A 152 -0.84 6.51 -0.73
C SER A 152 -1.09 5.98 0.71
N ALA A 153 -2.29 6.05 1.26
CA ALA A 153 -2.65 5.38 2.50
C ALA A 153 -2.34 3.87 2.48
N GLY A 154 -2.46 3.22 1.31
CA GLY A 154 -2.02 1.82 1.13
C GLY A 154 -0.50 1.66 1.18
N GLY A 155 0.27 2.66 0.74
CA GLY A 155 1.73 2.69 0.90
C GLY A 155 2.14 2.74 2.38
N HIS A 156 1.44 3.55 3.17
CA HIS A 156 1.58 3.53 4.64
C HIS A 156 1.31 2.13 5.20
N LEU A 157 0.16 1.53 4.85
CA LEU A 157 -0.24 0.21 5.34
C LEU A 157 0.73 -0.90 4.87
N THR A 158 1.33 -0.76 3.68
CA THR A 158 2.42 -1.62 3.21
C THR A 158 3.63 -1.55 4.15
N ALA A 159 4.10 -0.36 4.48
CA ALA A 159 5.20 -0.18 5.42
C ALA A 159 4.84 -0.69 6.83
N MET A 160 3.61 -0.50 7.30
CA MET A 160 3.13 -1.06 8.57
C MET A 160 3.15 -2.59 8.59
N THR A 161 2.85 -3.27 7.46
CA THR A 161 2.96 -4.73 7.38
C THR A 161 4.39 -5.21 7.37
N MET A 162 5.30 -4.49 6.70
CA MET A 162 6.74 -4.79 6.72
C MET A 162 7.34 -4.65 8.12
N ALA A 163 6.89 -3.68 8.91
CA ALA A 163 7.34 -3.44 10.28
C ALA A 163 6.63 -4.32 11.33
N THR A 164 5.82 -5.30 10.91
CA THR A 164 5.05 -6.12 11.85
C THR A 164 5.91 -7.23 12.45
N ASP A 165 5.93 -7.33 13.78
CA ASP A 165 6.34 -8.53 14.52
C ASP A 165 5.18 -9.55 14.43
N TRP A 166 5.29 -10.45 13.44
CA TRP A 166 4.24 -11.42 13.11
C TRP A 166 3.94 -12.38 14.25
N PRO A 167 4.93 -13.00 14.93
CA PRO A 167 4.68 -13.85 16.10
C PRO A 167 4.04 -13.11 17.30
N ALA A 168 4.33 -11.82 17.47
CA ALA A 168 3.67 -11.00 18.49
C ALA A 168 2.24 -10.63 18.09
N PHE A 169 1.97 -10.47 16.78
CA PHE A 169 0.63 -10.21 16.26
C PHE A 169 -0.27 -11.45 16.33
N ASP A 170 0.23 -12.60 15.89
CA ASP A 170 -0.43 -13.90 15.95
C ASP A 170 0.64 -15.00 16.13
N PRO A 171 0.65 -15.71 17.29
CA PRO A 171 1.64 -16.76 17.57
C PRO A 171 1.63 -17.93 16.58
N ALA A 172 0.56 -18.11 15.80
CA ALA A 172 0.49 -19.14 14.75
C ALA A 172 1.21 -18.73 13.47
N VAL A 173 1.56 -17.45 13.31
CA VAL A 173 2.19 -16.88 12.13
C VAL A 173 3.69 -16.72 12.37
N PRO A 174 4.56 -17.34 11.55
CA PRO A 174 6.02 -17.22 11.73
C PRO A 174 6.54 -15.83 11.36
N ALA A 175 7.72 -15.50 11.87
CA ALA A 175 8.43 -14.30 11.45
C ALA A 175 8.73 -14.34 9.94
N GLY A 176 8.73 -13.16 9.29
CA GLY A 176 9.21 -13.02 7.91
C GLY A 176 8.27 -13.55 6.83
N ILE A 177 6.96 -13.65 7.09
CA ILE A 177 5.98 -14.06 6.06
C ILE A 177 5.91 -13.04 4.90
N VAL A 178 6.25 -11.78 5.13
CA VAL A 178 6.36 -10.76 4.07
C VAL A 178 7.80 -10.73 3.59
N ARG A 179 8.03 -11.06 2.31
CA ARG A 179 9.35 -11.15 1.70
C ARG A 179 9.84 -9.83 1.11
N SER A 180 8.93 -9.04 0.57
CA SER A 180 9.24 -7.69 0.13
C SER A 180 8.03 -6.77 0.19
N GLY A 181 8.29 -5.46 0.17
CA GLY A 181 7.27 -4.43 0.06
C GLY A 181 7.52 -3.48 -1.11
N CYS A 182 6.42 -2.99 -1.70
CA CYS A 182 6.46 -1.95 -2.73
C CYS A 182 5.50 -0.80 -2.34
N PRO A 183 5.87 0.03 -1.33
CA PRO A 183 5.08 1.19 -0.97
C PRO A 183 5.25 2.31 -2.00
N ILE A 184 4.12 2.86 -2.50
CA ILE A 184 4.09 3.90 -3.54
C ILE A 184 3.44 5.15 -2.96
N SER A 185 4.13 6.29 -3.01
CA SER A 185 3.62 7.61 -2.55
C SER A 185 3.01 7.53 -1.15
N GLY A 186 3.65 6.80 -0.23
CA GLY A 186 3.08 6.51 1.08
C GLY A 186 3.24 7.63 2.09
N LEU A 187 2.55 7.48 3.21
CA LEU A 187 2.51 8.42 4.33
C LEU A 187 3.15 7.75 5.55
N TYR A 188 4.44 7.97 5.76
CA TYR A 188 5.23 7.20 6.72
C TYR A 188 5.47 7.89 8.06
N ASP A 189 5.26 9.21 8.10
CA ASP A 189 5.22 10.07 9.27
C ASP A 189 3.80 10.65 9.35
N LEU A 190 3.03 10.26 10.36
CA LEU A 190 1.61 10.63 10.46
C LEU A 190 1.37 11.96 11.18
N GLU A 191 2.39 12.54 11.82
CA GLU A 191 2.20 13.80 12.53
C GLU A 191 1.70 14.93 11.62
N PRO A 192 2.29 15.19 10.44
CA PRO A 192 1.74 16.22 9.56
C PRO A 192 0.30 15.93 9.14
N ILE A 193 -0.08 14.64 8.95
CA ILE A 193 -1.47 14.29 8.60
C ILE A 193 -2.44 14.67 9.74
N ARG A 194 -2.06 14.41 10.99
CA ARG A 194 -2.84 14.79 12.19
C ARG A 194 -3.15 16.28 12.23
N LEU A 195 -2.24 17.09 11.70
CA LEU A 195 -2.36 18.55 11.69
C LEU A 195 -3.09 19.11 10.45
N THR A 196 -3.44 18.27 9.45
CA THR A 196 -4.14 18.71 8.23
C THR A 196 -5.67 18.69 8.33
N TYR A 197 -6.33 19.17 7.26
CA TYR A 197 -7.77 19.06 7.05
C TYR A 197 -8.32 17.62 6.99
N LEU A 198 -7.45 16.63 6.92
CA LEU A 198 -7.83 15.21 6.88
C LEU A 198 -8.24 14.68 8.27
N ASN A 199 -7.68 15.25 9.33
CA ASN A 199 -7.82 14.69 10.67
C ASN A 199 -9.25 14.68 11.26
N PRO A 200 -10.16 15.58 10.92
CA PRO A 200 -11.56 15.47 11.35
C PRO A 200 -12.23 14.13 10.98
N ASP A 201 -11.82 13.52 9.87
CA ASP A 201 -12.33 12.22 9.42
C ASP A 201 -11.47 11.06 9.94
N VAL A 202 -10.13 11.17 9.86
CA VAL A 202 -9.19 10.09 10.23
C VAL A 202 -9.07 9.95 11.75
N ARG A 203 -9.21 11.07 12.49
CA ARG A 203 -9.22 11.15 13.96
C ARG A 203 -7.94 10.62 14.63
N LEU A 204 -6.80 10.90 14.03
CA LEU A 204 -5.50 10.57 14.61
C LEU A 204 -5.29 11.30 15.93
N THR A 205 -4.92 10.56 16.96
CA THR A 205 -4.38 11.09 18.22
C THR A 205 -2.85 11.03 18.19
N GLU A 206 -2.18 11.75 19.10
CA GLU A 206 -0.71 11.68 19.24
C GLU A 206 -0.21 10.27 19.51
N ASP A 207 -0.92 9.53 20.35
CA ASP A 207 -0.60 8.12 20.64
C ASP A 207 -0.74 7.22 19.42
N GLN A 208 -1.74 7.46 18.56
CA GLN A 208 -1.92 6.71 17.32
C GLN A 208 -0.86 7.07 16.28
N VAL A 209 -0.46 8.34 16.20
CA VAL A 209 0.69 8.78 15.38
C VAL A 209 1.95 8.02 15.80
N ALA A 210 2.28 7.99 17.08
CA ALA A 210 3.46 7.32 17.59
C ALA A 210 3.49 5.81 17.29
N ARG A 211 2.32 5.13 17.35
CA ARG A 211 2.23 3.68 17.11
C ARG A 211 2.15 3.31 15.64
N ASN A 212 1.70 4.22 14.78
CA ASN A 212 1.38 3.92 13.39
C ASN A 212 2.19 4.75 12.37
N SER A 213 3.27 5.40 12.79
CA SER A 213 4.22 6.04 11.87
C SER A 213 5.35 5.06 11.53
N PRO A 214 5.41 4.48 10.32
CA PRO A 214 6.46 3.55 9.92
C PRO A 214 7.89 4.06 10.12
N VAL A 215 8.11 5.38 10.04
CA VAL A 215 9.43 5.99 10.25
C VAL A 215 10.01 5.76 11.66
N ASP A 216 9.15 5.47 12.63
CA ASP A 216 9.53 5.20 14.03
C ASP A 216 9.54 3.70 14.36
N LEU A 217 9.24 2.85 13.36
CA LEU A 217 9.21 1.41 13.50
C LEU A 217 10.36 0.77 12.70
N SER A 218 10.66 -0.49 13.02
CA SER A 218 11.72 -1.23 12.34
C SER A 218 11.16 -2.51 11.70
N PRO A 219 11.41 -2.76 10.40
CA PRO A 219 11.08 -4.02 9.76
C PRO A 219 11.70 -5.22 10.50
N GLN A 220 10.97 -6.33 10.53
CA GLN A 220 11.36 -7.55 11.23
C GLN A 220 11.79 -8.63 10.21
N GLY A 221 13.08 -8.93 10.18
CA GLY A 221 13.65 -9.98 9.32
C GLY A 221 14.17 -9.48 7.96
N PRO A 222 14.74 -10.37 7.17
CA PRO A 222 15.31 -10.04 5.87
C PRO A 222 14.19 -9.79 4.86
N GLN A 223 14.02 -8.54 4.48
CA GLN A 223 13.03 -8.09 3.49
C GLN A 223 13.73 -7.22 2.45
N ALA A 224 13.16 -7.17 1.24
CA ALA A 224 13.53 -6.21 0.22
C ALA A 224 12.44 -5.12 0.11
N MET A 225 12.79 -3.94 -0.36
CA MET A 225 11.84 -2.87 -0.60
C MET A 225 12.09 -2.20 -1.95
N VAL A 226 11.03 -2.10 -2.75
CA VAL A 226 10.98 -1.19 -3.91
C VAL A 226 10.11 -0.02 -3.50
N ILE A 227 10.58 1.21 -3.63
CA ILE A 227 9.83 2.39 -3.20
C ILE A 227 9.80 3.43 -4.31
N ALA A 228 8.67 4.08 -4.49
CA ALA A 228 8.50 5.14 -5.49
C ALA A 228 7.52 6.22 -5.02
N ALA A 229 7.73 7.43 -5.51
CA ALA A 229 6.76 8.51 -5.53
C ALA A 229 6.75 9.14 -6.92
N GLY A 230 5.64 9.76 -7.31
CA GLY A 230 5.58 10.51 -8.57
C GLY A 230 6.50 11.73 -8.51
N GLY A 231 7.32 11.93 -9.56
CA GLY A 231 8.34 12.97 -9.58
C GLY A 231 7.81 14.40 -9.54
N ILE A 232 6.51 14.61 -9.73
CA ILE A 232 5.86 15.93 -9.61
C ILE A 232 4.83 15.98 -8.46
N GLU A 233 4.95 15.08 -7.48
CA GLU A 233 4.19 15.18 -6.23
C GLU A 233 4.71 16.32 -5.34
N SER A 234 4.01 16.61 -4.23
CA SER A 234 4.43 17.66 -3.31
C SER A 234 5.72 17.34 -2.57
N ASP A 235 6.38 18.37 -2.06
CA ASP A 235 7.60 18.26 -1.25
C ASP A 235 7.43 17.32 -0.05
N GLU A 236 6.23 17.29 0.54
CA GLU A 236 5.95 16.40 1.66
C GLU A 236 5.90 14.93 1.25
N PHE A 237 5.37 14.54 0.07
CA PHE A 237 5.46 13.15 -0.38
C PHE A 237 6.90 12.73 -0.64
N HIS A 238 7.72 13.58 -1.22
CA HIS A 238 9.16 13.32 -1.38
C HIS A 238 9.88 13.23 -0.03
N ARG A 239 9.58 14.12 0.92
CA ARG A 239 10.11 14.04 2.28
C ARG A 239 9.71 12.74 2.97
N GLN A 240 8.45 12.34 2.91
CA GLN A 240 7.94 11.10 3.49
C GLN A 240 8.76 9.90 3.01
N GLN A 241 8.98 9.79 1.69
CA GLN A 241 9.78 8.73 1.09
C GLN A 241 11.24 8.78 1.59
N ALA A 242 11.88 9.93 1.50
CA ALA A 242 13.28 10.10 1.88
C ALA A 242 13.52 9.77 3.36
N VAL A 243 12.59 10.14 4.26
CA VAL A 243 12.69 9.83 5.69
C VAL A 243 12.56 8.32 5.93
N LEU A 244 11.61 7.64 5.29
CA LEU A 244 11.47 6.20 5.42
C LEU A 244 12.73 5.47 4.95
N ILE A 245 13.25 5.80 3.76
CA ILE A 245 14.50 5.23 3.24
C ILE A 245 15.64 5.44 4.22
N SER A 246 15.80 6.66 4.73
CA SER A 246 16.85 6.98 5.70
C SER A 246 16.76 6.16 6.99
N ARG A 247 15.54 5.98 7.52
CA ARG A 247 15.30 5.24 8.77
C ARG A 247 15.47 3.73 8.62
N TRP A 248 15.15 3.19 7.43
CA TRP A 248 15.11 1.75 7.22
C TRP A 248 16.37 1.18 6.54
N ARG A 249 17.25 2.01 6.00
CA ARG A 249 18.42 1.59 5.23
C ARG A 249 19.33 0.58 5.95
N ASP A 250 19.49 0.72 7.26
CA ASP A 250 20.36 -0.15 8.04
C ASP A 250 19.72 -1.51 8.35
N VAL A 251 18.38 -1.62 8.26
CA VAL A 251 17.63 -2.84 8.59
C VAL A 251 17.01 -3.50 7.35
N VAL A 252 16.84 -2.76 6.27
CA VAL A 252 16.44 -3.26 4.95
C VAL A 252 17.56 -2.92 3.96
N PRO A 253 18.57 -3.80 3.82
CA PRO A 253 19.75 -3.50 3.00
C PRO A 253 19.44 -3.43 1.50
N ASP A 254 18.37 -4.11 1.03
CA ASP A 254 17.93 -4.12 -0.36
C ASP A 254 16.75 -3.17 -0.55
N ILE A 255 17.05 -1.87 -0.58
CA ILE A 255 16.09 -0.81 -0.93
C ILE A 255 16.41 -0.30 -2.33
N GLU A 256 15.45 -0.44 -3.25
CA GLU A 256 15.49 0.14 -4.58
C GLU A 256 14.49 1.30 -4.66
N GLU A 257 15.00 2.50 -4.85
CA GLU A 257 14.20 3.69 -5.14
C GLU A 257 14.03 3.81 -6.66
N VAL A 258 12.77 3.72 -7.13
CA VAL A 258 12.45 3.85 -8.55
C VAL A 258 12.00 5.26 -8.83
N GLU A 259 12.78 5.98 -9.65
CA GLU A 259 12.41 7.31 -10.11
C GLU A 259 11.23 7.26 -11.08
N MET A 260 10.23 8.12 -10.85
CA MET A 260 9.02 8.21 -11.66
C MET A 260 8.84 9.65 -12.20
N PRO A 261 9.77 10.15 -13.04
CA PRO A 261 9.75 11.53 -13.51
C PRO A 261 8.47 11.84 -14.29
N GLY A 262 7.89 13.02 -14.05
CA GLY A 262 6.66 13.47 -14.72
C GLY A 262 5.38 12.79 -14.28
N ARG A 263 5.44 11.77 -13.40
CA ARG A 263 4.25 11.16 -12.80
C ARG A 263 3.81 11.96 -11.56
N HIS A 264 2.51 12.08 -11.37
CA HIS A 264 1.88 12.65 -10.18
C HIS A 264 1.22 11.57 -9.33
N HIS A 265 0.57 11.94 -8.24
CA HIS A 265 0.00 11.03 -7.24
C HIS A 265 -0.98 9.99 -7.82
N PHE A 266 -1.76 10.30 -8.87
CA PHE A 266 -2.79 9.39 -9.38
C PHE A 266 -2.35 8.56 -10.59
N ASP A 267 -1.27 8.89 -11.26
CA ASP A 267 -0.79 8.10 -12.39
C ASP A 267 0.46 7.25 -12.08
N VAL A 268 1.20 7.58 -11.02
CA VAL A 268 2.37 6.79 -10.58
C VAL A 268 1.99 5.33 -10.29
N VAL A 269 0.86 5.09 -9.65
CA VAL A 269 0.42 3.74 -9.28
C VAL A 269 -0.03 2.91 -10.48
N THR A 270 -0.48 3.54 -11.57
CA THR A 270 -0.86 2.81 -12.80
C THR A 270 0.33 2.17 -13.49
N ALA A 271 1.56 2.56 -13.14
CA ALA A 271 2.78 1.88 -13.56
C ALA A 271 2.80 0.38 -13.22
N LEU A 272 2.11 -0.05 -12.16
CA LEU A 272 1.97 -1.47 -11.83
C LEU A 272 1.10 -2.26 -12.82
N ALA A 273 0.26 -1.59 -13.62
CA ALA A 273 -0.52 -2.20 -14.70
C ALA A 273 0.25 -2.23 -16.05
N GLU A 274 1.41 -1.61 -16.12
CA GLU A 274 2.26 -1.49 -17.29
C GLU A 274 3.43 -2.49 -17.16
N PRO A 275 3.38 -3.69 -17.78
CA PRO A 275 4.34 -4.78 -17.50
C PRO A 275 5.81 -4.42 -17.70
N ASP A 276 6.10 -3.50 -18.62
CA ASP A 276 7.46 -3.07 -18.97
C ASP A 276 7.88 -1.78 -18.24
N ASN A 277 7.02 -1.21 -17.41
CA ASN A 277 7.36 -0.04 -16.60
C ASN A 277 8.39 -0.40 -15.52
N LEU A 278 9.36 0.47 -15.29
CA LEU A 278 10.46 0.23 -14.33
C LEU A 278 9.94 -0.16 -12.94
N LEU A 279 8.88 0.48 -12.44
CA LEU A 279 8.31 0.15 -11.13
C LEU A 279 7.70 -1.26 -11.12
N CYS A 280 6.96 -1.64 -12.17
CA CYS A 280 6.39 -2.99 -12.29
C CYS A 280 7.50 -4.04 -12.44
N VAL A 281 8.53 -3.76 -13.23
CA VAL A 281 9.69 -4.63 -13.43
C VAL A 281 10.46 -4.84 -12.12
N ALA A 282 10.78 -3.75 -11.40
CA ALA A 282 11.47 -3.83 -10.11
C ALA A 282 10.67 -4.63 -9.07
N ALA A 283 9.36 -4.37 -8.96
CA ALA A 283 8.49 -5.13 -8.04
C ALA A 283 8.43 -6.62 -8.41
N LYS A 284 8.28 -6.97 -9.70
CA LYS A 284 8.31 -8.37 -10.16
C LYS A 284 9.64 -9.05 -9.88
N ALA A 285 10.75 -8.35 -10.06
CA ALA A 285 12.09 -8.91 -9.81
C ALA A 285 12.26 -9.36 -8.35
N ARG A 286 11.70 -8.62 -7.38
CA ARG A 286 11.72 -9.02 -5.95
C ARG A 286 10.81 -10.20 -5.62
N ILE A 287 9.84 -10.48 -6.49
CA ILE A 287 8.88 -11.59 -6.31
C ILE A 287 9.40 -12.86 -6.97
N LEU A 288 10.00 -12.75 -8.13
CA LEU A 288 10.39 -13.90 -8.94
C LEU A 288 11.82 -14.40 -8.61
N GLY A 289 12.66 -13.57 -8.00
CA GLY A 289 14.04 -13.90 -7.60
C GLY A 289 15.03 -13.57 -8.68
#